data_211261a52b59fa301d677201fe1d3476
#
_entry.id   211261a52b59fa301d677201fe1d3476
#
_cell.length_a   1.000
_cell.length_b   1.000
_cell.length_c   1.000
_cell.angle_alpha   90.00
_cell.angle_beta   90.00
_cell.angle_gamma   90.00
#
_symmetry.space_group_name_H-M   'P 1'
#
loop_
_entity.id
_entity.type
_entity.pdbx_description
1 polymer ?
#
loop_
_entity_poly.entity_id
_entity_poly.type
_entity_poly.pdbx_seq_one_letter_code
_entity_poly.pdbx_strand_id
1 'polypeptide(L)'
;MCKMKNILELQEQSLELRNRLAELIANGQKEERELNEEETSQMAEIRSQIDEINAQIAEIEAENRTIEINNNLENKEIRTMSLVKMINAVVEGRNFTEDEVKAIAEARADFAKSGLQSNGQIVYRSIMATAEGQGKETVAEDKWNLEVAVRNNLVATKMGADFVGGLVGDVSIPQYAGSNVNWKGETETADNGRGTFAEVNLAPKRLTATLDVSKQFLLQNSADVEAILIRDLAAAVAEKLDKTIFGAEGGDANKPAGLFEGVGAEKALAEVTYDDVLGLEEAVELANGSNYMFLVNPKVKFALKGTQMANGLQMVFNGGEIDGYKTISSNSVADKGIICMDPRELVIGQWGSYDITVDPYTKAADGQVRLVINAYFDAKVRGNKIAKAIFN
;
A
#
# COMPACT_ATOMS: atom_id res chain seq x y z
N MET A 1 12.94 10.28 22.15
CA MET A 1 12.09 10.57 23.32
C MET A 1 12.89 11.04 24.54
N CYS A 2 13.99 10.40 24.97
CA CYS A 2 14.75 10.84 26.17
C CYS A 2 15.42 12.22 26.02
N LYS A 3 16.05 12.52 24.86
CA LYS A 3 16.73 13.79 24.60
C LYS A 3 15.78 15.00 24.41
N MET A 4 14.56 14.80 23.87
CA MET A 4 13.55 15.87 23.80
C MET A 4 13.01 16.27 25.16
N LYS A 5 12.87 15.32 26.09
CA LYS A 5 12.52 15.64 27.48
C LYS A 5 13.57 16.52 28.11
N ASN A 6 14.86 16.27 27.88
CA ASN A 6 15.94 17.08 28.40
C ASN A 6 15.92 18.54 27.90
N ILE A 7 15.59 18.79 26.62
CA ILE A 7 15.48 20.17 26.10
C ILE A 7 14.30 20.91 26.72
N LEU A 8 13.15 20.28 26.90
CA LEU A 8 11.98 20.87 27.53
C LEU A 8 12.27 21.22 28.99
N GLU A 9 12.93 20.33 29.74
CA GLU A 9 13.32 20.57 31.13
C GLU A 9 14.32 21.73 31.25
N LEU A 10 15.29 21.84 30.34
CA LEU A 10 16.24 22.96 30.32
C LEU A 10 15.56 24.28 29.94
N GLN A 11 14.59 24.26 29.04
CA GLN A 11 13.80 25.44 28.68
C GLN A 11 12.90 25.90 29.82
N GLU A 12 12.31 25.00 30.59
CA GLU A 12 11.56 25.31 31.79
C GLU A 12 12.46 25.94 32.87
N GLN A 13 13.66 25.40 33.10
CA GLN A 13 14.63 25.95 34.03
C GLN A 13 15.10 27.35 33.61
N SER A 14 15.36 27.57 32.32
CA SER A 14 15.71 28.88 31.78
C SER A 14 14.60 29.90 32.00
N LEU A 15 13.34 29.47 31.80
CA LEU A 15 12.17 30.33 32.02
C LEU A 15 12.00 30.70 33.50
N GLU A 16 12.19 29.75 34.43
CA GLU A 16 12.11 29.99 35.87
C GLU A 16 13.18 30.97 36.34
N LEU A 17 14.41 30.82 35.88
CA LEU A 17 15.50 31.75 36.19
C LEU A 17 15.25 33.16 35.62
N ARG A 18 14.67 33.27 34.41
CA ARG A 18 14.27 34.57 33.84
C ARG A 18 13.16 35.25 34.65
N ASN A 19 12.19 34.49 35.14
CA ASN A 19 11.12 35.00 36.00
C ASN A 19 11.69 35.51 37.33
N ARG A 20 12.65 34.77 37.93
CA ARG A 20 13.32 35.19 39.17
C ARG A 20 14.15 36.46 39.00
N LEU A 21 14.82 36.59 37.83
CA LEU A 21 15.55 37.80 37.46
C LEU A 21 14.61 39.00 37.28
N ALA A 22 13.44 38.78 36.66
CA ALA A 22 12.42 39.80 36.49
C ALA A 22 11.82 40.27 37.83
N GLU A 23 11.62 39.34 38.77
CA GLU A 23 11.16 39.66 40.14
C GLU A 23 12.17 40.52 40.93
N LEU A 24 13.47 40.20 40.84
CA LEU A 24 14.51 41.00 41.46
C LEU A 24 14.54 42.44 40.91
N ILE A 25 14.41 42.60 39.59
CA ILE A 25 14.36 43.91 38.96
C ILE A 25 13.09 44.69 39.38
N ALA A 26 11.92 44.00 39.38
CA ALA A 26 10.65 44.62 39.75
C ALA A 26 10.61 45.06 41.25
N ASN A 27 11.25 44.33 42.13
CA ASN A 27 11.34 44.68 43.54
C ASN A 27 12.22 45.93 43.75
N GLY A 28 13.37 46.03 43.04
CA GLY A 28 14.19 47.25 43.07
C GLY A 28 13.46 48.48 42.53
N GLN A 29 12.64 48.32 41.47
CA GLN A 29 11.84 49.41 40.90
C GLN A 29 10.68 49.83 41.79
N LYS A 30 10.05 48.92 42.53
CA LYS A 30 8.96 49.23 43.47
C LYS A 30 9.42 50.01 44.69
N GLU A 31 10.66 49.81 45.12
CA GLU A 31 11.23 50.49 46.30
C GLU A 31 11.95 51.82 45.95
N GLU A 32 11.91 52.24 44.68
CA GLU A 32 12.55 53.45 44.14
C GLU A 32 14.02 53.61 44.58
N ARG A 33 14.74 52.50 44.78
CA ARG A 33 16.14 52.47 45.20
C ARG A 33 17.05 51.78 44.15
N GLU A 34 18.31 52.16 44.14
CA GLU A 34 19.32 51.40 43.41
C GLU A 34 19.49 50.02 44.05
N LEU A 35 19.75 49.00 43.15
CA LEU A 35 20.01 47.63 43.57
C LEU A 35 21.27 47.58 44.45
N ASN A 36 21.18 46.80 45.52
CA ASN A 36 22.27 46.63 46.45
C ASN A 36 23.36 45.70 45.85
N GLU A 37 24.58 45.71 46.41
CA GLU A 37 25.69 44.88 45.91
C GLU A 37 25.36 43.38 45.91
N GLU A 38 24.58 42.89 46.86
CA GLU A 38 24.14 41.50 46.93
C GLU A 38 23.12 41.16 45.81
N GLU A 39 22.17 42.04 45.55
CA GLU A 39 21.17 41.85 44.45
C GLU A 39 21.83 41.92 43.08
N THR A 40 22.83 42.80 42.92
CA THR A 40 23.62 42.89 41.68
C THR A 40 24.45 41.63 41.47
N SER A 41 25.01 41.05 42.53
CA SER A 41 25.76 39.79 42.46
C SER A 41 24.83 38.62 42.13
N GLN A 42 23.65 38.53 42.72
CA GLN A 42 22.64 37.52 42.43
C GLN A 42 22.15 37.61 40.98
N MET A 43 21.94 38.82 40.45
CA MET A 43 21.57 39.01 39.05
C MET A 43 22.67 38.55 38.09
N ALA A 44 23.94 38.80 38.43
CA ALA A 44 25.07 38.33 37.60
C ALA A 44 25.17 36.80 37.62
N GLU A 45 24.93 36.17 38.74
CA GLU A 45 24.93 34.71 38.90
C GLU A 45 23.77 34.06 38.12
N ILE A 46 22.54 34.60 38.22
CA ILE A 46 21.38 34.12 37.48
C ILE A 46 21.59 34.27 35.95
N ARG A 47 22.18 35.37 35.50
CA ARG A 47 22.52 35.55 34.08
C ARG A 47 23.54 34.52 33.60
N SER A 48 24.58 34.26 34.40
CA SER A 48 25.58 33.22 34.07
C SER A 48 24.93 31.84 33.96
N GLN A 49 23.99 31.49 34.84
CA GLN A 49 23.23 30.21 34.78
C GLN A 49 22.33 30.14 33.55
N ILE A 50 21.67 31.23 33.17
CA ILE A 50 20.85 31.28 31.95
C ILE A 50 21.72 31.08 30.69
N ASP A 51 22.91 31.71 30.65
CA ASP A 51 23.81 31.58 29.53
C ASP A 51 24.39 30.15 29.42
N GLU A 52 24.68 29.51 30.55
CA GLU A 52 25.12 28.12 30.60
C GLU A 52 24.02 27.15 30.10
N ILE A 53 22.78 27.32 30.52
CA ILE A 53 21.64 26.53 30.08
C ILE A 53 21.38 26.74 28.56
N ASN A 54 21.45 27.98 28.08
CA ASN A 54 21.28 28.28 26.67
C ASN A 54 22.41 27.66 25.84
N ALA A 55 23.64 27.59 26.33
CA ALA A 55 24.75 26.91 25.66
C ALA A 55 24.50 25.40 25.58
N GLN A 56 24.02 24.78 26.63
CA GLN A 56 23.64 23.35 26.63
C GLN A 56 22.51 23.05 25.64
N ILE A 57 21.48 23.89 25.58
CA ILE A 57 20.41 23.76 24.61
C ILE A 57 20.96 23.84 23.20
N ALA A 58 21.81 24.82 22.91
CA ALA A 58 22.43 25.00 21.59
C ALA A 58 23.33 23.81 21.18
N GLU A 59 24.04 23.20 22.14
CA GLU A 59 24.85 22.00 21.90
C GLU A 59 23.98 20.80 21.55
N ILE A 60 22.90 20.56 22.30
CA ILE A 60 21.96 19.47 22.03
C ILE A 60 21.21 19.68 20.68
N GLU A 61 20.85 20.92 20.35
CA GLU A 61 20.25 21.24 19.05
C GLU A 61 21.22 21.04 17.89
N ALA A 62 22.49 21.39 18.06
CA ALA A 62 23.53 21.16 17.07
C ALA A 62 23.79 19.65 16.86
N GLU A 63 23.81 18.87 17.93
CA GLU A 63 23.92 17.42 17.88
C GLU A 63 22.72 16.78 17.17
N ASN A 64 21.51 17.24 17.47
CA ASN A 64 20.29 16.77 16.79
C ASN A 64 20.28 17.14 15.30
N ARG A 65 20.70 18.36 14.93
CA ARG A 65 20.87 18.75 13.51
C ARG A 65 21.89 17.87 12.77
N THR A 66 22.99 17.52 13.44
CA THR A 66 24.00 16.63 12.84
C THR A 66 23.45 15.22 12.62
N ILE A 67 22.66 14.71 13.57
CA ILE A 67 21.99 13.42 13.46
C ILE A 67 20.93 13.47 12.34
N GLU A 68 20.15 14.56 12.23
CA GLU A 68 19.18 14.74 11.14
C GLU A 68 19.85 14.86 9.77
N ILE A 69 20.97 15.56 9.67
CA ILE A 69 21.75 15.68 8.43
C ILE A 69 22.32 14.32 8.03
N ASN A 70 22.88 13.55 8.97
CA ASN A 70 23.40 12.22 8.70
C ASN A 70 22.28 11.24 8.30
N ASN A 71 21.17 11.25 9.01
CA ASN A 71 20.00 10.45 8.64
C ASN A 71 19.40 10.85 7.28
N ASN A 72 19.42 12.14 6.94
CA ASN A 72 19.00 12.62 5.62
C ASN A 72 19.99 12.28 4.51
N LEU A 73 21.31 12.27 4.80
CA LEU A 73 22.33 11.82 3.86
C LEU A 73 22.26 10.31 3.61
N GLU A 74 22.15 9.50 4.65
CA GLU A 74 21.93 8.05 4.53
C GLU A 74 20.63 7.73 3.77
N ASN A 75 19.54 8.41 4.09
CA ASN A 75 18.28 8.28 3.34
C ASN A 75 18.37 8.77 1.90
N LYS A 76 19.20 9.78 1.61
CA LYS A 76 19.40 10.28 0.24
C LYS A 76 20.27 9.33 -0.58
N GLU A 77 21.27 8.68 0.02
CA GLU A 77 22.10 7.67 -0.63
C GLU A 77 21.30 6.39 -0.92
N ILE A 78 20.45 5.95 0.00
CA ILE A 78 19.53 4.83 -0.21
C ILE A 78 18.48 5.17 -1.31
N ARG A 79 18.04 6.44 -1.41
CA ARG A 79 17.09 6.90 -2.44
C ARG A 79 17.69 6.98 -3.85
N THR A 80 18.99 6.95 -4.00
CA THR A 80 19.69 6.97 -5.31
C THR A 80 20.00 5.59 -5.85
N MET A 81 19.52 4.52 -5.22
CA MET A 81 19.71 3.16 -5.73
C MET A 81 18.90 2.93 -7.00
N SER A 82 19.60 2.75 -8.08
CA SER A 82 19.05 2.50 -9.39
C SER A 82 18.98 1.00 -9.66
N LEU A 83 17.78 0.48 -9.94
CA LEU A 83 17.57 -0.90 -10.36
C LEU A 83 18.42 -1.24 -11.61
N VAL A 84 18.53 -0.31 -12.55
CA VAL A 84 19.34 -0.48 -13.76
C VAL A 84 20.83 -0.62 -13.43
N LYS A 85 21.35 0.13 -12.45
CA LYS A 85 22.76 0.00 -11.99
C LYS A 85 23.01 -1.38 -11.39
N MET A 86 22.08 -1.90 -10.59
CA MET A 86 22.19 -3.24 -10.01
C MET A 86 22.11 -4.33 -11.10
N ILE A 87 21.22 -4.19 -12.08
CA ILE A 87 21.14 -5.09 -13.23
C ILE A 87 22.45 -5.07 -14.03
N ASN A 88 22.98 -3.88 -14.34
CA ASN A 88 24.24 -3.74 -15.05
C ASN A 88 25.41 -4.34 -14.26
N ALA A 89 25.46 -4.19 -12.94
CA ALA A 89 26.48 -4.82 -12.11
C ALA A 89 26.50 -6.35 -12.27
N VAL A 90 25.33 -6.99 -12.30
CA VAL A 90 25.22 -8.42 -12.54
C VAL A 90 25.64 -8.80 -13.96
N VAL A 91 25.22 -8.02 -14.97
CA VAL A 91 25.57 -8.27 -16.39
C VAL A 91 27.07 -8.13 -16.64
N GLU A 92 27.73 -7.17 -16.02
CA GLU A 92 29.16 -6.90 -16.13
C GLU A 92 30.00 -7.78 -15.21
N GLY A 93 29.41 -8.53 -14.31
CA GLY A 93 30.10 -9.32 -13.29
C GLY A 93 30.80 -8.45 -12.23
N ARG A 94 30.35 -7.21 -12.06
CA ARG A 94 30.85 -6.27 -11.06
C ARG A 94 30.28 -6.64 -9.66
N ASN A 95 31.10 -6.53 -8.64
CA ASN A 95 30.60 -6.62 -7.27
C ASN A 95 29.67 -5.45 -6.95
N PHE A 96 28.63 -5.73 -6.18
CA PHE A 96 27.75 -4.68 -5.65
C PHE A 96 28.52 -3.74 -4.73
N THR A 97 28.16 -2.48 -4.69
CA THR A 97 28.68 -1.50 -3.74
C THR A 97 28.17 -1.84 -2.32
N GLU A 98 28.83 -1.28 -1.29
CA GLU A 98 28.43 -1.56 0.10
C GLU A 98 26.97 -1.17 0.37
N ASP A 99 26.48 -0.10 -0.24
CA ASP A 99 25.12 0.38 -0.09
C ASP A 99 24.11 -0.52 -0.83
N GLU A 100 24.45 -0.97 -2.04
CA GLU A 100 23.67 -1.98 -2.78
C GLU A 100 23.58 -3.28 -1.99
N VAL A 101 24.67 -3.74 -1.36
CA VAL A 101 24.68 -4.95 -0.52
C VAL A 101 23.80 -4.78 0.71
N LYS A 102 23.87 -3.63 1.40
CA LYS A 102 23.02 -3.36 2.57
C LYS A 102 21.52 -3.40 2.20
N ALA A 103 21.13 -2.72 1.12
CA ALA A 103 19.75 -2.69 0.70
C ALA A 103 19.22 -4.08 0.27
N ILE A 104 20.03 -4.84 -0.46
CA ILE A 104 19.69 -6.22 -0.81
C ILE A 104 19.56 -7.08 0.45
N ALA A 105 20.44 -6.89 1.46
CA ALA A 105 20.39 -7.64 2.71
C ALA A 105 19.14 -7.30 3.54
N GLU A 106 18.76 -6.04 3.62
CA GLU A 106 17.54 -5.60 4.28
C GLU A 106 16.29 -6.14 3.58
N ALA A 107 16.22 -6.04 2.25
CA ALA A 107 15.12 -6.59 1.48
C ALA A 107 15.02 -8.12 1.62
N ARG A 108 16.15 -8.84 1.68
CA ARG A 108 16.19 -10.28 1.95
C ARG A 108 15.74 -10.61 3.36
N ALA A 109 16.11 -9.80 4.35
CA ALA A 109 15.67 -9.98 5.72
C ALA A 109 14.14 -9.86 5.85
N ASP A 110 13.53 -8.92 5.13
CA ASP A 110 12.07 -8.80 5.10
C ASP A 110 11.40 -9.95 4.34
N PHE A 111 12.03 -10.40 3.26
CA PHE A 111 11.56 -11.59 2.54
C PHE A 111 11.61 -12.84 3.43
N ALA A 112 12.69 -13.00 4.20
CA ALA A 112 12.83 -14.08 5.18
C ALA A 112 11.81 -13.97 6.33
N LYS A 113 11.47 -12.76 6.79
CA LYS A 113 10.39 -12.54 7.77
C LYS A 113 9.05 -13.04 7.27
N SER A 114 8.78 -12.94 5.96
CA SER A 114 7.55 -13.47 5.33
C SER A 114 7.51 -15.01 5.24
N GLY A 115 8.54 -15.73 5.74
CA GLY A 115 8.64 -17.18 5.68
C GLY A 115 9.05 -17.71 4.30
N LEU A 116 9.44 -16.85 3.39
CA LEU A 116 9.84 -17.19 2.03
C LEU A 116 11.38 -17.12 1.88
N GLN A 117 11.92 -17.89 0.91
CA GLN A 117 13.33 -17.80 0.55
C GLN A 117 13.49 -17.10 -0.79
N SER A 118 14.35 -16.08 -0.83
CA SER A 118 14.73 -15.40 -2.07
C SER A 118 15.97 -16.07 -2.65
N ASN A 119 15.87 -16.53 -3.89
CA ASN A 119 16.98 -17.07 -4.66
C ASN A 119 17.50 -16.08 -5.71
N GLY A 120 16.87 -14.91 -5.84
CA GLY A 120 17.27 -13.88 -6.79
C GLY A 120 18.57 -13.17 -6.42
N GLN A 121 19.26 -12.67 -7.43
CA GLN A 121 20.48 -11.88 -7.26
C GLN A 121 20.18 -10.52 -6.67
N ILE A 122 19.04 -9.94 -7.06
CA ILE A 122 18.55 -8.62 -6.62
C ILE A 122 17.20 -8.82 -5.96
N VAL A 123 17.08 -8.44 -4.70
CA VAL A 123 15.80 -8.31 -4.00
C VAL A 123 15.51 -6.83 -3.90
N TYR A 124 14.48 -6.40 -4.61
CA TYR A 124 14.09 -4.99 -4.68
C TYR A 124 12.93 -4.73 -3.76
N ARG A 125 13.17 -3.95 -2.74
CA ARG A 125 12.16 -3.42 -1.84
C ARG A 125 11.89 -1.97 -2.19
N SER A 126 10.62 -1.66 -2.23
CA SER A 126 10.17 -0.30 -2.04
C SER A 126 10.49 0.17 -0.64
N ILE A 127 11.46 1.05 -0.50
CA ILE A 127 11.74 1.67 0.80
C ILE A 127 10.64 2.69 1.06
N MET A 128 9.57 2.23 1.71
CA MET A 128 8.68 3.14 2.41
C MET A 128 9.43 3.62 3.64
N ALA A 129 9.83 4.87 3.69
CA ALA A 129 10.29 5.51 4.90
C ALA A 129 9.11 5.58 5.89
N THR A 130 8.91 4.52 6.66
CA THR A 130 8.08 4.56 7.87
C THR A 130 8.89 5.21 8.98
N ALA A 131 9.15 6.49 8.87
CA ALA A 131 9.45 7.32 10.01
C ALA A 131 8.09 7.67 10.63
N GLU A 132 7.67 6.91 11.61
CA GLU A 132 6.67 7.37 12.56
C GLU A 132 7.24 8.61 13.27
N GLY A 133 6.69 9.77 12.98
CA GLY A 133 6.97 11.01 13.68
C GLY A 133 7.55 12.11 12.81
N GLN A 134 6.70 13.07 12.47
CA GLN A 134 7.01 14.41 11.94
C GLN A 134 7.65 14.48 10.55
N GLY A 135 6.88 14.91 9.58
CA GLY A 135 7.32 15.25 8.24
C GLY A 135 6.66 14.45 7.11
N LYS A 136 5.50 13.86 7.33
CA LYS A 136 4.76 13.09 6.32
C LYS A 136 4.38 13.90 5.07
N GLU A 137 4.43 15.23 5.14
CA GLU A 137 3.99 16.14 4.08
C GLU A 137 5.13 16.68 3.20
N THR A 138 6.39 16.44 3.55
CA THR A 138 7.54 16.98 2.82
C THR A 138 8.42 15.94 2.14
N VAL A 139 8.07 14.65 2.25
CA VAL A 139 8.76 13.60 1.50
C VAL A 139 8.14 13.56 0.11
N ALA A 140 8.88 14.02 -0.91
CA ALA A 140 8.54 13.76 -2.29
C ALA A 140 8.33 12.25 -2.44
N GLU A 141 7.08 11.83 -2.74
CA GLU A 141 6.78 10.45 -3.06
C GLU A 141 7.72 10.03 -4.18
N ASP A 142 8.59 9.05 -3.89
CA ASP A 142 9.42 8.44 -4.92
C ASP A 142 8.48 7.79 -5.93
N LYS A 143 8.24 8.48 -7.03
CA LYS A 143 7.32 8.07 -8.12
C LYS A 143 7.73 6.76 -8.80
N TRP A 144 8.83 6.15 -8.36
CA TRP A 144 9.51 5.03 -9.00
C TRP A 144 9.44 3.72 -8.19
N ASN A 145 8.56 3.65 -7.22
CA ASN A 145 8.37 2.45 -6.43
C ASN A 145 7.56 1.41 -7.19
N LEU A 146 8.15 0.23 -7.44
CA LEU A 146 7.50 -0.85 -8.16
C LEU A 146 6.19 -1.30 -7.48
N GLU A 147 6.17 -1.40 -6.15
CA GLU A 147 4.98 -1.78 -5.39
C GLU A 147 3.85 -0.75 -5.54
N VAL A 148 4.17 0.54 -5.39
CA VAL A 148 3.20 1.62 -5.60
C VAL A 148 2.73 1.64 -7.05
N ALA A 149 3.64 1.44 -8.02
CA ALA A 149 3.28 1.38 -9.42
C ALA A 149 2.34 0.20 -9.73
N VAL A 150 2.57 -0.99 -9.15
CA VAL A 150 1.67 -2.15 -9.28
C VAL A 150 0.31 -1.83 -8.67
N ARG A 151 0.26 -1.33 -7.43
CA ARG A 151 -1.00 -0.96 -6.75
C ARG A 151 -1.82 0.06 -7.53
N ASN A 152 -1.15 1.08 -8.09
CA ASN A 152 -1.82 2.11 -8.88
C ASN A 152 -2.36 1.60 -10.21
N ASN A 153 -1.77 0.54 -10.78
CA ASN A 153 -2.21 -0.07 -12.02
C ASN A 153 -3.36 -1.07 -11.82
N LEU A 154 -3.48 -1.68 -10.64
CA LEU A 154 -4.52 -2.66 -10.34
C LEU A 154 -5.93 -2.05 -10.44
N VAL A 155 -6.79 -2.70 -11.20
CA VAL A 155 -8.23 -2.37 -11.28
C VAL A 155 -8.90 -2.61 -9.93
N ALA A 156 -8.55 -3.69 -9.24
CA ALA A 156 -9.04 -4.00 -7.91
C ALA A 156 -8.81 -2.86 -6.90
N THR A 157 -7.61 -2.25 -6.90
CA THR A 157 -7.30 -1.11 -6.02
C THR A 157 -8.10 0.15 -6.42
N LYS A 158 -8.30 0.39 -7.73
CA LYS A 158 -9.13 1.50 -8.23
C LYS A 158 -10.60 1.36 -7.86
N MET A 159 -11.07 0.14 -7.66
CA MET A 159 -12.40 -0.15 -7.12
C MET A 159 -12.47 0.16 -5.62
N GLY A 160 -11.39 0.02 -4.88
CA GLY A 160 -11.33 0.17 -3.43
C GLY A 160 -11.20 -1.17 -2.69
N ALA A 161 -10.69 -2.21 -3.34
CA ALA A 161 -10.36 -3.47 -2.71
C ALA A 161 -9.26 -3.31 -1.66
N ASP A 162 -9.32 -4.12 -0.61
CA ASP A 162 -8.33 -4.13 0.46
C ASP A 162 -7.03 -4.78 -0.02
N PHE A 163 -5.95 -4.00 -0.05
CA PHE A 163 -4.62 -4.49 -0.36
C PHE A 163 -3.77 -4.57 0.91
N VAL A 164 -3.41 -5.78 1.32
CA VAL A 164 -2.64 -6.04 2.54
C VAL A 164 -1.24 -6.55 2.17
N GLY A 165 -0.24 -5.72 2.41
CA GLY A 165 1.18 -6.06 2.18
C GLY A 165 1.89 -6.53 3.44
N GLY A 166 3.07 -7.16 3.26
CA GLY A 166 3.93 -7.58 4.38
C GLY A 166 3.40 -8.78 5.18
N LEU A 167 2.61 -9.63 4.55
CA LEU A 167 2.07 -10.83 5.18
C LEU A 167 3.16 -11.88 5.46
N VAL A 168 2.96 -12.70 6.51
CA VAL A 168 3.89 -13.73 6.95
C VAL A 168 3.16 -15.07 7.04
N GLY A 169 3.66 -16.08 6.33
CA GLY A 169 3.06 -17.42 6.31
C GLY A 169 1.63 -17.43 5.77
N ASP A 170 0.86 -18.43 6.10
CA ASP A 170 -0.57 -18.52 5.79
C ASP A 170 -1.35 -17.60 6.73
N VAL A 171 -2.21 -16.75 6.16
CA VAL A 171 -3.00 -15.78 6.92
C VAL A 171 -4.46 -16.18 6.90
N SER A 172 -5.05 -16.39 8.07
CA SER A 172 -6.46 -16.63 8.23
C SER A 172 -7.17 -15.34 8.65
N ILE A 173 -8.18 -14.95 7.89
CA ILE A 173 -9.05 -13.81 8.21
C ILE A 173 -10.35 -14.38 8.77
N PRO A 174 -10.60 -14.25 10.09
CA PRO A 174 -11.81 -14.75 10.69
C PRO A 174 -13.02 -13.91 10.26
N GLN A 175 -14.10 -14.57 9.92
CA GLN A 175 -15.40 -13.97 9.65
C GLN A 175 -16.39 -14.43 10.71
N TYR A 176 -17.10 -13.50 11.29
CA TYR A 176 -18.15 -13.78 12.25
C TYR A 176 -19.52 -13.62 11.60
N ALA A 177 -20.22 -14.72 11.41
CA ALA A 177 -21.62 -14.71 10.99
C ALA A 177 -22.51 -14.54 12.23
N GLY A 178 -22.68 -13.32 12.66
CA GLY A 178 -23.55 -12.82 13.73
C GLY A 178 -24.20 -13.83 14.69
N SER A 179 -24.67 -13.35 15.81
CA SER A 179 -25.46 -14.17 16.75
C SER A 179 -26.92 -14.10 16.37
N ASN A 180 -27.63 -15.24 16.39
CA ASN A 180 -29.09 -15.26 16.23
C ASN A 180 -29.77 -14.77 17.52
N VAL A 181 -30.63 -13.78 17.38
CA VAL A 181 -31.43 -13.24 18.50
C VAL A 181 -32.91 -13.47 18.18
N ASN A 182 -33.63 -14.10 19.11
CA ASN A 182 -35.05 -14.43 18.96
C ASN A 182 -35.87 -13.77 20.08
N TRP A 183 -37.07 -13.34 19.74
CA TRP A 183 -38.07 -12.92 20.72
C TRP A 183 -38.65 -14.14 21.39
N LYS A 184 -38.68 -14.14 22.72
CA LYS A 184 -39.25 -15.25 23.53
C LYS A 184 -40.34 -14.75 24.46
N GLY A 185 -41.27 -15.62 24.76
CA GLY A 185 -42.25 -15.36 25.79
C GLY A 185 -41.64 -15.33 27.20
N GLU A 186 -42.35 -14.78 28.16
CA GLU A 186 -41.88 -14.52 29.53
C GLU A 186 -41.31 -15.78 30.23
N THR A 187 -41.79 -16.96 29.90
CA THR A 187 -41.39 -18.24 30.51
C THR A 187 -40.64 -19.18 29.56
N GLU A 188 -40.32 -18.74 28.34
CA GLU A 188 -39.61 -19.55 27.36
C GLU A 188 -38.09 -19.47 27.54
N THR A 189 -37.46 -20.63 27.42
CA THR A 189 -35.98 -20.71 27.48
C THR A 189 -35.34 -20.01 26.28
N ALA A 190 -34.32 -19.19 26.52
CA ALA A 190 -33.54 -18.54 25.46
C ALA A 190 -32.85 -19.58 24.60
N ASP A 191 -32.89 -19.40 23.26
CA ASP A 191 -32.14 -20.22 22.33
C ASP A 191 -30.63 -19.90 22.42
N ASN A 192 -29.80 -20.90 22.13
CA ASN A 192 -28.38 -20.72 22.10
C ASN A 192 -27.97 -20.02 20.79
N GLY A 193 -27.93 -18.70 20.82
CA GLY A 193 -27.62 -17.85 19.66
C GLY A 193 -26.14 -17.78 19.29
N ARG A 194 -25.40 -18.88 19.36
CA ARG A 194 -24.00 -18.89 18.98
C ARG A 194 -23.83 -18.54 17.49
N GLY A 195 -23.11 -17.48 17.21
CA GLY A 195 -22.64 -17.19 15.86
C GLY A 195 -21.61 -18.23 15.39
N THR A 196 -21.54 -18.42 14.10
CA THR A 196 -20.55 -19.28 13.46
C THR A 196 -19.37 -18.45 13.00
N PHE A 197 -18.16 -18.98 13.16
CA PHE A 197 -16.95 -18.40 12.58
C PHE A 197 -16.65 -19.12 11.28
N ALA A 198 -16.44 -18.38 10.23
CA ALA A 198 -15.84 -18.83 8.97
C ALA A 198 -14.45 -18.23 8.85
N GLU A 199 -13.56 -18.88 8.14
CA GLU A 199 -12.20 -18.40 7.92
C GLU A 199 -11.93 -18.30 6.43
N VAL A 200 -11.32 -17.18 6.03
CA VAL A 200 -10.77 -17.01 4.68
C VAL A 200 -9.26 -17.11 4.77
N ASN A 201 -8.72 -18.21 4.26
CA ASN A 201 -7.30 -18.48 4.30
C ASN A 201 -6.62 -17.96 3.04
N LEU A 202 -5.63 -17.09 3.20
CA LEU A 202 -4.74 -16.59 2.16
C LEU A 202 -3.39 -17.29 2.29
N ALA A 203 -2.85 -17.80 1.17
CA ALA A 203 -1.58 -18.50 1.12
C ALA A 203 -0.69 -17.91 0.00
N PRO A 204 0.63 -17.79 0.19
CA PRO A 204 1.51 -17.17 -0.80
C PRO A 204 1.58 -17.99 -2.09
N LYS A 205 1.16 -17.44 -3.22
CA LYS A 205 1.22 -18.04 -4.55
C LYS A 205 2.15 -17.24 -5.43
N ARG A 206 3.08 -17.92 -6.10
CA ARG A 206 4.13 -17.26 -6.88
C ARG A 206 3.62 -16.78 -8.24
N LEU A 207 3.65 -15.48 -8.44
CA LEU A 207 3.47 -14.84 -9.74
C LEU A 207 4.85 -14.52 -10.32
N THR A 208 5.11 -15.01 -11.54
CA THR A 208 6.39 -14.81 -12.24
C THR A 208 6.18 -14.03 -13.52
N ALA A 209 7.01 -13.01 -13.73
CA ALA A 209 7.09 -12.27 -14.98
C ALA A 209 8.51 -12.39 -15.58
N THR A 210 8.62 -12.51 -16.89
CA THR A 210 9.89 -12.47 -17.62
C THR A 210 9.90 -11.29 -18.59
N LEU A 211 11.00 -10.52 -18.56
CA LEU A 211 11.22 -9.40 -19.46
C LEU A 211 12.59 -9.54 -20.10
N ASP A 212 12.64 -9.48 -21.44
CA ASP A 212 13.88 -9.50 -22.20
C ASP A 212 14.24 -8.05 -22.59
N VAL A 213 15.37 -7.54 -22.07
CA VAL A 213 15.83 -6.16 -22.23
C VAL A 213 17.09 -6.12 -23.05
N SER A 214 17.17 -5.24 -24.04
CA SER A 214 18.38 -5.07 -24.85
C SER A 214 19.54 -4.54 -24.01
N LYS A 215 20.75 -5.10 -24.22
CA LYS A 215 21.98 -4.58 -23.58
C LYS A 215 22.25 -3.12 -23.96
N GLN A 216 21.94 -2.74 -25.21
CA GLN A 216 22.08 -1.36 -25.66
C GLN A 216 21.15 -0.39 -24.88
N PHE A 217 19.94 -0.82 -24.56
CA PHE A 217 19.00 -0.06 -23.75
C PHE A 217 19.52 0.12 -22.30
N LEU A 218 20.08 -0.92 -21.70
CA LEU A 218 20.69 -0.87 -20.37
C LEU A 218 21.92 0.02 -20.31
N LEU A 219 22.71 0.11 -21.39
CA LEU A 219 23.90 0.98 -21.47
C LEU A 219 23.56 2.48 -21.45
N GLN A 220 22.35 2.87 -21.81
CA GLN A 220 21.93 4.27 -21.79
C GLN A 220 21.80 4.84 -20.37
N ASN A 221 21.66 3.98 -19.36
CA ASN A 221 21.72 4.26 -17.91
C ASN A 221 21.14 5.64 -17.51
N SER A 222 19.97 6.02 -18.07
CA SER A 222 19.27 7.23 -17.71
C SER A 222 18.12 6.92 -16.72
N ALA A 223 17.78 7.89 -15.87
CA ALA A 223 16.64 7.77 -14.97
C ALA A 223 15.31 7.48 -15.70
N ASP A 224 15.19 7.94 -16.96
CA ASP A 224 14.02 7.68 -17.80
C ASP A 224 13.90 6.21 -18.19
N VAL A 225 15.04 5.54 -18.46
CA VAL A 225 15.08 4.10 -18.77
C VAL A 225 14.60 3.27 -17.59
N GLU A 226 15.06 3.61 -16.39
CA GLU A 226 14.64 2.94 -15.15
C GLU A 226 13.14 3.11 -14.92
N ALA A 227 12.64 4.32 -15.11
CA ALA A 227 11.23 4.63 -15.00
C ALA A 227 10.35 3.81 -15.94
N ILE A 228 10.80 3.65 -17.18
CA ILE A 228 10.07 2.84 -18.19
C ILE A 228 10.06 1.38 -17.77
N LEU A 229 11.20 0.82 -17.33
CA LEU A 229 11.28 -0.57 -16.89
C LEU A 229 10.38 -0.85 -15.69
N ILE A 230 10.43 -0.03 -14.66
CA ILE A 230 9.60 -0.18 -13.46
C ILE A 230 8.12 -0.10 -13.83
N ARG A 231 7.74 0.85 -14.69
CA ARG A 231 6.35 1.02 -15.12
C ARG A 231 5.85 -0.16 -15.95
N ASP A 232 6.68 -0.68 -16.85
CA ASP A 232 6.31 -1.83 -17.70
C ASP A 232 6.16 -3.11 -16.86
N LEU A 233 7.10 -3.37 -15.96
CA LEU A 233 7.03 -4.48 -15.02
C LEU A 233 5.80 -4.40 -14.13
N ALA A 234 5.54 -3.22 -13.57
CA ALA A 234 4.37 -2.98 -12.72
C ALA A 234 3.06 -3.22 -13.48
N ALA A 235 2.99 -2.75 -14.73
CA ALA A 235 1.82 -2.94 -15.57
C ALA A 235 1.58 -4.43 -15.90
N ALA A 236 2.64 -5.16 -16.23
CA ALA A 236 2.56 -6.59 -16.53
C ALA A 236 2.12 -7.43 -15.32
N VAL A 237 2.67 -7.16 -14.14
CA VAL A 237 2.27 -7.83 -12.89
C VAL A 237 0.81 -7.52 -12.55
N ALA A 238 0.42 -6.24 -12.61
CA ALA A 238 -0.94 -5.81 -12.30
C ALA A 238 -1.96 -6.40 -13.29
N GLU A 239 -1.66 -6.38 -14.59
CA GLU A 239 -2.53 -6.96 -15.61
C GLU A 239 -2.76 -8.46 -15.40
N LYS A 240 -1.68 -9.21 -15.10
CA LYS A 240 -1.81 -10.66 -14.87
C LYS A 240 -2.57 -10.96 -13.58
N LEU A 241 -2.33 -10.19 -12.53
CA LEU A 241 -3.02 -10.35 -11.23
C LEU A 241 -4.52 -10.04 -11.40
N ASP A 242 -4.88 -8.92 -12.02
CA ASP A 242 -6.27 -8.56 -12.31
C ASP A 242 -6.98 -9.59 -13.18
N LYS A 243 -6.32 -10.07 -14.26
CA LYS A 243 -6.87 -11.14 -15.11
C LYS A 243 -7.10 -12.44 -14.36
N THR A 244 -6.27 -12.76 -13.39
CA THR A 244 -6.46 -13.94 -12.54
C THR A 244 -7.62 -13.74 -11.59
N ILE A 245 -7.67 -12.59 -10.89
CA ILE A 245 -8.73 -12.29 -9.91
C ILE A 245 -10.10 -12.20 -10.59
N PHE A 246 -10.20 -11.42 -11.67
CA PHE A 246 -11.48 -11.18 -12.37
C PHE A 246 -11.75 -12.16 -13.51
N GLY A 247 -10.97 -13.23 -13.60
CA GLY A 247 -11.14 -14.30 -14.59
C GLY A 247 -12.15 -15.37 -14.15
N ALA A 248 -12.37 -16.33 -15.05
CA ALA A 248 -13.21 -17.50 -14.81
C ALA A 248 -12.40 -18.79 -14.57
N GLU A 249 -11.08 -18.69 -14.50
CA GLU A 249 -10.22 -19.83 -14.28
C GLU A 249 -10.28 -20.33 -12.83
N GLY A 250 -10.34 -21.64 -12.66
CA GLY A 250 -10.28 -22.26 -11.35
C GLY A 250 -8.96 -22.02 -10.63
N GLY A 251 -9.02 -21.93 -9.31
CA GLY A 251 -7.85 -21.86 -8.45
C GLY A 251 -7.18 -23.21 -8.26
N ASP A 252 -5.89 -23.19 -8.03
CA ASP A 252 -5.11 -24.35 -7.64
C ASP A 252 -4.05 -23.99 -6.56
N ALA A 253 -3.13 -24.92 -6.26
CA ALA A 253 -2.06 -24.67 -5.30
C ALA A 253 -1.13 -23.52 -5.73
N ASN A 254 -1.06 -23.19 -7.03
CA ASN A 254 -0.10 -22.26 -7.59
C ASN A 254 -0.72 -20.91 -8.00
N LYS A 255 -2.06 -20.84 -8.15
CA LYS A 255 -2.76 -19.60 -8.56
C LYS A 255 -4.06 -19.41 -7.76
N PRO A 256 -4.48 -18.15 -7.48
CA PRO A 256 -5.79 -17.88 -6.91
C PRO A 256 -6.91 -18.26 -7.86
N ALA A 257 -8.07 -18.56 -7.30
CA ALA A 257 -9.31 -18.74 -8.05
C ALA A 257 -9.79 -17.40 -8.61
N GLY A 258 -10.26 -17.40 -9.83
CA GLY A 258 -10.95 -16.25 -10.40
C GLY A 258 -12.34 -16.07 -9.81
N LEU A 259 -12.81 -14.83 -9.75
CA LEU A 259 -14.13 -14.52 -9.18
C LEU A 259 -15.28 -15.20 -9.96
N PHE A 260 -15.09 -15.49 -11.23
CA PHE A 260 -16.07 -16.17 -12.06
C PHE A 260 -15.90 -17.69 -12.12
N GLU A 261 -15.04 -18.27 -11.28
CA GLU A 261 -14.94 -19.73 -11.19
C GLU A 261 -16.30 -20.36 -10.94
N GLY A 262 -16.68 -21.34 -11.75
CA GLY A 262 -17.95 -22.05 -11.63
C GLY A 262 -19.20 -21.29 -12.09
N VAL A 263 -19.06 -20.06 -12.58
CA VAL A 263 -20.17 -19.29 -13.15
C VAL A 263 -20.40 -19.69 -14.59
N GLY A 264 -21.59 -20.21 -14.86
CA GLY A 264 -22.04 -20.50 -16.22
C GLY A 264 -22.59 -19.27 -16.93
N ALA A 265 -22.70 -19.36 -18.25
CA ALA A 265 -23.39 -18.32 -19.02
C ALA A 265 -24.89 -18.36 -18.76
N GLU A 266 -25.47 -17.22 -18.39
CA GLU A 266 -26.90 -17.13 -18.02
C GLU A 266 -27.80 -16.88 -19.25
N LYS A 267 -27.39 -15.92 -20.10
CA LYS A 267 -28.16 -15.48 -21.28
C LYS A 267 -27.26 -15.13 -22.45
N ALA A 268 -27.86 -14.93 -23.62
CA ALA A 268 -27.16 -14.29 -24.74
C ALA A 268 -26.88 -12.80 -24.45
N LEU A 269 -25.70 -12.31 -24.85
CA LEU A 269 -25.30 -10.93 -24.62
C LEU A 269 -26.29 -9.91 -25.24
N ALA A 270 -26.95 -10.27 -26.35
CA ALA A 270 -27.96 -9.43 -27.00
C ALA A 270 -29.29 -9.37 -26.23
N GLU A 271 -29.50 -10.24 -25.25
CA GLU A 271 -30.72 -10.35 -24.45
C GLU A 271 -30.56 -9.78 -23.03
N VAL A 272 -29.42 -9.11 -22.73
CA VAL A 272 -29.20 -8.48 -21.42
C VAL A 272 -30.25 -7.39 -21.21
N THR A 273 -31.03 -7.55 -20.15
CA THR A 273 -32.13 -6.64 -19.80
C THR A 273 -31.78 -5.81 -18.55
N TYR A 274 -32.57 -4.79 -18.30
CA TYR A 274 -32.47 -4.03 -17.04
C TYR A 274 -32.78 -4.88 -15.81
N ASP A 275 -33.76 -5.82 -15.94
CA ASP A 275 -34.11 -6.75 -14.87
C ASP A 275 -32.94 -7.66 -14.45
N ASP A 276 -32.03 -8.00 -15.38
CA ASP A 276 -30.83 -8.77 -15.05
C ASP A 276 -29.87 -7.97 -14.16
N VAL A 277 -29.76 -6.66 -14.42
CA VAL A 277 -28.94 -5.76 -13.60
C VAL A 277 -29.55 -5.60 -12.20
N LEU A 278 -30.87 -5.38 -12.12
CA LEU A 278 -31.59 -5.29 -10.85
C LEU A 278 -31.44 -6.58 -10.04
N GLY A 279 -31.46 -7.76 -10.69
CA GLY A 279 -31.22 -9.04 -10.02
C GLY A 279 -29.83 -9.16 -9.39
N LEU A 280 -28.80 -8.56 -10.01
CA LEU A 280 -27.46 -8.51 -9.39
C LEU A 280 -27.42 -7.57 -8.19
N GLU A 281 -28.09 -6.43 -8.25
CA GLU A 281 -28.20 -5.48 -7.15
C GLU A 281 -28.98 -6.11 -5.99
N GLU A 282 -30.14 -6.69 -6.27
CA GLU A 282 -30.96 -7.40 -5.28
C GLU A 282 -30.14 -8.45 -4.53
N ALA A 283 -29.35 -9.25 -5.23
CA ALA A 283 -28.52 -10.29 -4.61
C ALA A 283 -27.48 -9.71 -3.63
N VAL A 284 -26.90 -8.56 -3.95
CA VAL A 284 -25.93 -7.89 -3.07
C VAL A 284 -26.61 -7.21 -1.89
N GLU A 285 -27.78 -6.60 -2.10
CA GLU A 285 -28.55 -5.97 -1.02
C GLU A 285 -29.13 -6.99 -0.04
N LEU A 286 -29.63 -8.13 -0.51
CA LEU A 286 -30.06 -9.24 0.33
C LEU A 286 -28.90 -9.79 1.20
N ALA A 287 -27.66 -9.67 0.73
CA ALA A 287 -26.47 -9.98 1.51
C ALA A 287 -26.04 -8.82 2.44
N ASN A 288 -26.84 -7.77 2.59
CA ASN A 288 -26.55 -6.56 3.34
C ASN A 288 -25.31 -5.77 2.79
N GLY A 289 -25.09 -5.80 1.47
CA GLY A 289 -24.15 -4.91 0.78
C GLY A 289 -24.77 -3.53 0.65
N SER A 290 -24.03 -2.46 1.02
CA SER A 290 -24.55 -1.10 0.97
C SER A 290 -23.70 -0.15 0.13
N ASN A 291 -22.48 -0.52 -0.18
CA ASN A 291 -21.54 0.32 -0.94
C ASN A 291 -20.95 -0.48 -2.09
N TYR A 292 -21.83 -0.93 -2.98
CA TYR A 292 -21.43 -1.74 -4.12
C TYR A 292 -21.20 -0.89 -5.38
N MET A 293 -20.46 -1.46 -6.29
CA MET A 293 -20.21 -0.92 -7.62
C MET A 293 -20.17 -2.03 -8.66
N PHE A 294 -20.24 -1.63 -9.92
CA PHE A 294 -20.15 -2.54 -11.04
C PHE A 294 -18.74 -2.59 -11.63
N LEU A 295 -18.29 -3.80 -11.93
CA LEU A 295 -17.12 -4.07 -12.76
C LEU A 295 -17.56 -4.89 -13.97
N VAL A 296 -17.32 -4.38 -15.18
CA VAL A 296 -17.85 -4.96 -16.40
C VAL A 296 -16.79 -5.19 -17.46
N ASN A 297 -16.95 -6.28 -18.20
CA ASN A 297 -16.19 -6.46 -19.44
C ASN A 297 -16.66 -5.43 -20.49
N PRO A 298 -15.77 -4.89 -21.34
CA PRO A 298 -16.16 -3.92 -22.37
C PRO A 298 -17.31 -4.39 -23.27
N LYS A 299 -17.41 -5.67 -23.60
CA LYS A 299 -18.51 -6.21 -24.41
C LYS A 299 -19.86 -6.00 -23.72
N VAL A 300 -19.96 -6.33 -22.42
CA VAL A 300 -21.16 -6.12 -21.62
C VAL A 300 -21.48 -4.63 -21.49
N LYS A 301 -20.48 -3.78 -21.24
CA LYS A 301 -20.66 -2.34 -21.20
C LYS A 301 -21.31 -1.79 -22.47
N PHE A 302 -20.87 -2.25 -23.65
CA PHE A 302 -21.46 -1.79 -24.92
C PHE A 302 -22.87 -2.34 -25.15
N ALA A 303 -23.17 -3.57 -24.71
CA ALA A 303 -24.52 -4.10 -24.71
C ALA A 303 -25.46 -3.25 -23.83
N LEU A 304 -25.05 -2.96 -22.59
CA LEU A 304 -25.83 -2.13 -21.65
C LEU A 304 -26.02 -0.68 -22.12
N LYS A 305 -25.13 -0.14 -22.97
CA LYS A 305 -25.35 1.15 -23.63
C LYS A 305 -26.47 1.11 -24.66
N GLY A 306 -26.78 -0.05 -25.19
CA GLY A 306 -27.90 -0.28 -26.12
C GLY A 306 -29.19 -0.68 -25.42
N THR A 307 -29.15 -1.07 -24.14
CA THR A 307 -30.28 -1.53 -23.36
C THR A 307 -30.96 -0.37 -22.66
N GLN A 308 -32.30 -0.27 -22.75
CA GLN A 308 -33.10 0.74 -22.10
C GLN A 308 -33.60 0.27 -20.74
N MET A 309 -33.64 1.16 -19.75
CA MET A 309 -34.21 0.89 -18.42
C MET A 309 -35.71 0.66 -18.47
N ALA A 310 -36.43 1.47 -19.25
CA ALA A 310 -37.86 1.35 -19.48
C ALA A 310 -38.21 1.98 -20.84
N ASN A 311 -39.42 1.76 -21.31
CA ASN A 311 -39.91 2.19 -22.62
C ASN A 311 -39.58 3.67 -22.95
N GLY A 312 -38.55 3.90 -23.76
CA GLY A 312 -38.16 5.21 -24.26
C GLY A 312 -37.43 6.13 -23.30
N LEU A 313 -37.07 5.65 -22.09
CA LEU A 313 -36.34 6.38 -21.10
C LEU A 313 -34.81 6.15 -21.21
N GLN A 314 -34.09 6.35 -20.14
CA GLN A 314 -32.64 6.31 -20.05
C GLN A 314 -32.05 4.95 -20.38
N MET A 315 -30.81 4.92 -20.90
CA MET A 315 -30.08 3.67 -21.09
C MET A 315 -29.53 3.18 -19.76
N VAL A 316 -29.42 1.85 -19.58
CA VAL A 316 -28.92 1.21 -18.37
C VAL A 316 -27.50 1.68 -18.04
N PHE A 317 -26.64 1.85 -19.04
CA PHE A 317 -25.31 2.45 -18.86
C PHE A 317 -25.32 3.89 -19.36
N ASN A 318 -25.16 4.84 -18.44
CA ASN A 318 -25.09 6.26 -18.75
C ASN A 318 -24.04 6.97 -17.86
N GLY A 319 -23.31 7.93 -18.42
CA GLY A 319 -22.38 8.79 -17.68
C GLY A 319 -21.22 8.09 -16.94
N GLY A 320 -21.01 6.78 -17.15
CA GLY A 320 -20.02 5.99 -16.39
C GLY A 320 -20.62 5.19 -15.24
N GLU A 321 -21.94 5.16 -15.16
CA GLU A 321 -22.72 4.52 -14.10
C GLU A 321 -23.72 3.54 -14.69
N ILE A 322 -24.06 2.51 -13.93
CA ILE A 322 -25.16 1.59 -14.16
C ILE A 322 -26.14 1.84 -13.01
N ASP A 323 -27.35 2.24 -13.31
CA ASP A 323 -28.43 2.55 -12.36
C ASP A 323 -28.00 3.51 -11.22
N GLY A 324 -27.13 4.49 -11.54
CA GLY A 324 -26.61 5.44 -10.55
C GLY A 324 -25.42 4.94 -9.74
N TYR A 325 -24.96 3.70 -9.96
CA TYR A 325 -23.79 3.14 -9.30
C TYR A 325 -22.55 3.24 -10.18
N LYS A 326 -21.45 3.62 -9.56
CA LYS A 326 -20.15 3.74 -10.24
C LYS A 326 -19.77 2.43 -10.93
N THR A 327 -19.39 2.54 -12.20
CA THR A 327 -19.02 1.39 -13.01
C THR A 327 -17.62 1.52 -13.56
N ILE A 328 -16.82 0.49 -13.37
CA ILE A 328 -15.49 0.37 -13.96
C ILE A 328 -15.53 -0.66 -15.10
N SER A 329 -14.93 -0.35 -16.24
CA SER A 329 -14.83 -1.25 -17.36
C SER A 329 -13.38 -1.71 -17.54
N SER A 330 -13.14 -3.02 -17.58
CA SER A 330 -11.80 -3.59 -17.74
C SER A 330 -11.81 -4.84 -18.61
N ASN A 331 -10.75 -4.98 -19.44
CA ASN A 331 -10.48 -6.21 -20.20
C ASN A 331 -9.98 -7.37 -19.31
N SER A 332 -9.64 -7.08 -18.04
CA SER A 332 -9.23 -8.12 -17.08
C SER A 332 -10.41 -8.94 -16.58
N VAL A 333 -11.64 -8.45 -16.74
CA VAL A 333 -12.87 -9.18 -16.40
C VAL A 333 -13.09 -10.31 -17.42
N ALA A 334 -13.55 -11.45 -16.93
CA ALA A 334 -13.92 -12.60 -17.76
C ALA A 334 -14.75 -12.16 -19.00
N ASP A 335 -14.56 -12.83 -20.12
CA ASP A 335 -15.25 -12.45 -21.34
C ASP A 335 -16.76 -12.41 -21.12
N LYS A 336 -17.41 -11.32 -21.54
CA LYS A 336 -18.84 -11.05 -21.33
C LYS A 336 -19.29 -11.12 -19.87
N GLY A 337 -18.40 -10.88 -18.90
CA GLY A 337 -18.68 -10.91 -17.48
C GLY A 337 -19.12 -9.55 -16.92
N ILE A 338 -19.96 -9.59 -15.90
CA ILE A 338 -20.37 -8.46 -15.04
C ILE A 338 -20.29 -8.89 -13.58
N ILE A 339 -19.80 -7.99 -12.75
CA ILE A 339 -19.74 -8.17 -11.30
C ILE A 339 -20.41 -6.95 -10.65
N CYS A 340 -21.28 -7.18 -9.69
CA CYS A 340 -21.77 -6.21 -8.72
C CYS A 340 -21.26 -6.63 -7.35
N MET A 341 -20.47 -5.80 -6.67
CA MET A 341 -19.87 -6.15 -5.38
C MET A 341 -19.53 -4.93 -4.53
N ASP A 342 -19.49 -5.12 -3.22
CA ASP A 342 -18.77 -4.19 -2.33
C ASP A 342 -17.27 -4.44 -2.48
N PRO A 343 -16.49 -3.47 -2.96
CA PRO A 343 -15.06 -3.65 -3.22
C PRO A 343 -14.24 -4.10 -2.00
N ARG A 344 -14.66 -3.72 -0.79
CA ARG A 344 -13.99 -4.06 0.46
C ARG A 344 -14.06 -5.55 0.81
N GLU A 345 -14.97 -6.29 0.18
CA GLU A 345 -15.02 -7.73 0.34
C GLU A 345 -13.86 -8.44 -0.36
N LEU A 346 -13.24 -7.81 -1.36
CA LEU A 346 -12.08 -8.36 -2.05
C LEU A 346 -10.80 -7.99 -1.29
N VAL A 347 -10.09 -9.02 -0.82
CA VAL A 347 -8.79 -8.88 -0.16
C VAL A 347 -7.70 -9.41 -1.07
N ILE A 348 -6.67 -8.61 -1.28
CA ILE A 348 -5.46 -8.99 -1.99
C ILE A 348 -4.32 -8.99 -1.00
N GLY A 349 -3.71 -10.15 -0.77
CA GLY A 349 -2.53 -10.33 0.07
C GLY A 349 -1.25 -10.30 -0.74
N GLN A 350 -0.23 -9.62 -0.22
CA GLN A 350 1.13 -9.64 -0.76
C GLN A 350 2.11 -10.10 0.31
N TRP A 351 2.99 -11.03 -0.05
CA TRP A 351 4.07 -11.53 0.81
C TRP A 351 5.42 -11.09 0.28
N GLY A 352 6.22 -10.53 1.18
CA GLY A 352 7.58 -10.09 0.87
C GLY A 352 7.65 -9.00 -0.19
N SER A 353 8.84 -8.85 -0.76
CA SER A 353 9.17 -7.90 -1.80
C SER A 353 9.24 -8.59 -3.17
N TYR A 354 9.69 -7.88 -4.19
CA TYR A 354 9.92 -8.44 -5.52
C TYR A 354 11.32 -9.04 -5.60
N ASP A 355 11.41 -10.32 -6.00
CA ASP A 355 12.66 -11.04 -6.21
C ASP A 355 13.03 -11.03 -7.70
N ILE A 356 14.15 -10.42 -8.04
CA ILE A 356 14.58 -10.21 -9.42
C ILE A 356 15.84 -11.02 -9.69
N THR A 357 15.76 -11.94 -10.64
CA THR A 357 16.89 -12.69 -11.16
C THR A 357 17.28 -12.16 -12.52
N VAL A 358 18.56 -11.81 -12.68
CA VAL A 358 19.12 -11.31 -13.93
C VAL A 358 19.86 -12.45 -14.63
N ASP A 359 19.42 -12.82 -15.85
CA ASP A 359 20.06 -13.84 -16.67
C ASP A 359 20.66 -13.22 -17.94
N PRO A 360 21.97 -12.96 -17.95
CA PRO A 360 22.65 -12.42 -19.11
C PRO A 360 23.01 -13.46 -20.18
N TYR A 361 22.79 -14.78 -19.90
CA TYR A 361 23.30 -15.87 -20.73
C TYR A 361 22.27 -16.41 -21.70
N THR A 362 21.04 -16.68 -21.25
CA THR A 362 20.00 -17.34 -22.05
C THR A 362 19.68 -16.59 -23.34
N LYS A 363 19.75 -15.26 -23.34
CA LYS A 363 19.50 -14.39 -24.50
C LYS A 363 20.75 -13.66 -25.01
N ALA A 364 21.92 -14.18 -24.69
CA ALA A 364 23.20 -13.55 -25.08
C ALA A 364 23.38 -13.44 -26.59
N ALA A 365 22.92 -14.43 -27.35
CA ALA A 365 22.99 -14.45 -28.83
C ALA A 365 22.13 -13.33 -29.45
N ASP A 366 21.04 -12.97 -28.82
CA ASP A 366 20.12 -11.91 -29.27
C ASP A 366 20.55 -10.51 -28.78
N GLY A 367 21.67 -10.40 -28.03
CA GLY A 367 22.13 -9.16 -27.41
C GLY A 367 21.19 -8.65 -26.31
N GLN A 368 20.44 -9.53 -25.69
CA GLN A 368 19.45 -9.23 -24.66
C GLN A 368 19.85 -9.83 -23.30
N VAL A 369 19.30 -9.26 -22.25
CA VAL A 369 19.37 -9.76 -20.87
C VAL A 369 17.95 -10.11 -20.44
N ARG A 370 17.76 -11.30 -19.88
CA ARG A 370 16.47 -11.72 -19.34
C ARG A 370 16.35 -11.39 -17.86
N LEU A 371 15.31 -10.68 -17.52
CA LEU A 371 14.90 -10.39 -16.16
C LEU A 371 13.76 -11.32 -15.78
N VAL A 372 13.91 -12.05 -14.69
CA VAL A 372 12.85 -12.91 -14.13
C VAL A 372 12.46 -12.32 -12.78
N ILE A 373 11.19 -11.95 -12.65
CA ILE A 373 10.65 -11.32 -11.45
C ILE A 373 9.69 -12.29 -10.80
N ASN A 374 9.87 -12.53 -9.52
CA ASN A 374 8.96 -13.31 -8.69
C ASN A 374 8.31 -12.41 -7.64
N ALA A 375 7.02 -12.53 -7.50
CA ALA A 375 6.23 -11.90 -6.45
C ALA A 375 5.20 -12.90 -5.93
N TYR A 376 4.75 -12.72 -4.70
CA TYR A 376 3.83 -13.65 -4.06
C TYR A 376 2.55 -12.91 -3.70
N PHE A 377 1.44 -13.39 -4.27
CA PHE A 377 0.11 -12.83 -4.07
C PHE A 377 -0.92 -13.93 -3.84
N ASP A 378 -1.98 -13.59 -3.15
CA ASP A 378 -3.24 -14.32 -3.17
C ASP A 378 -4.40 -13.33 -3.08
N ALA A 379 -5.56 -13.72 -3.57
CA ALA A 379 -6.75 -12.89 -3.52
C ALA A 379 -7.97 -13.74 -3.22
N LYS A 380 -8.82 -13.26 -2.31
CA LYS A 380 -10.07 -13.92 -1.94
C LYS A 380 -11.14 -12.91 -1.55
N VAL A 381 -12.37 -13.33 -1.67
CA VAL A 381 -13.54 -12.58 -1.19
C VAL A 381 -13.83 -12.99 0.26
N ARG A 382 -14.05 -12.02 1.13
CA ARG A 382 -14.33 -12.25 2.55
C ARG A 382 -15.74 -12.77 2.78
N GLY A 383 -16.73 -12.24 2.07
CA GLY A 383 -18.15 -12.52 2.32
C GLY A 383 -18.92 -12.90 1.08
N ASN A 384 -20.23 -12.72 1.17
CA ASN A 384 -21.18 -13.04 0.11
C ASN A 384 -21.80 -11.79 -0.56
N LYS A 385 -21.26 -10.59 -0.30
CA LYS A 385 -21.75 -9.32 -0.88
C LYS A 385 -21.20 -9.12 -2.29
N ILE A 386 -21.37 -10.14 -3.11
CA ILE A 386 -20.94 -10.18 -4.50
C ILE A 386 -21.97 -10.92 -5.33
N ALA A 387 -22.38 -10.32 -6.43
CA ALA A 387 -23.15 -10.94 -7.48
C ALA A 387 -22.41 -10.87 -8.82
N LYS A 388 -22.48 -11.90 -9.61
CA LYS A 388 -21.70 -12.03 -10.84
C LYS A 388 -22.45 -12.84 -11.88
N ALA A 389 -22.33 -12.44 -13.14
CA ALA A 389 -22.92 -13.13 -14.29
C ALA A 389 -21.98 -13.16 -15.48
N ILE A 390 -22.09 -14.19 -16.31
CA ILE A 390 -21.44 -14.30 -17.62
C ILE A 390 -22.55 -14.49 -18.65
N PHE A 391 -22.48 -13.75 -19.74
CA PHE A 391 -23.39 -13.87 -20.88
C PHE A 391 -22.78 -14.70 -22.00
N ASN A 392 -23.63 -15.24 -22.91
CA ASN A 392 -23.17 -16.01 -24.10
C ASN A 392 -22.66 -15.14 -25.26
#